data_49d61d375ec51c7bac0a85529de7dac5
#
_entry.id   49d61d375ec51c7bac0a85529de7dac5
#
_cell.length_a   1.000
_cell.length_b   1.000
_cell.length_c   1.000
_cell.angle_alpha   90.00
_cell.angle_beta   90.00
_cell.angle_gamma   90.00
#
_symmetry.space_group_name_H-M   'P 1'
#
loop_
_entity.id
_entity.type
_entity.pdbx_description
1 polymer ?
#
loop_
_entity_poly.entity_id
_entity_poly.type
_entity_poly.pdbx_seq_one_letter_code
_entity_poly.pdbx_strand_id
1 'polypeptide(L)'
;MHDTLTVLNRASIRRRFDAYDDVPWDAPENALDLDDPRLELPDDDPLGATAWYRAQPAAVRSRLGLHIQCEMLRIGMDFEGVLSAGLLELSRTLDVDDPMRRYALHEVIEEGQHTLMFRELIARAGLPTRGLTGVNRLHSRTVPAKARTFPEYFFLFVLGGEAPVDRAQRDALRPGRALHPLLRTVMRIHVTEEARHISFAETYLRERVPHLSRWRRRFLAFRAPIIFGEMSKQMLTPPRWLLDEYGVPARVRDVAYRGPRHTARLVAGAAKVHRLCDELGLIGPLTARMWRFWRVAPGASPLLAATT
;
A
#
# COMPACT_ATOMS: atom_id res chain seq x y z
N MET A 1 1.42 17.03 -18.53
CA MET A 1 2.47 16.78 -17.50
C MET A 1 3.09 18.04 -16.92
N HIS A 2 3.50 19.02 -17.73
CA HIS A 2 4.19 20.23 -17.22
C HIS A 2 3.39 20.98 -16.13
N ASP A 3 2.10 21.24 -16.34
CA ASP A 3 1.25 21.92 -15.37
C ASP A 3 1.07 21.10 -14.09
N THR A 4 0.88 19.79 -14.23
CA THR A 4 0.78 18.87 -13.07
C THR A 4 2.07 18.89 -12.25
N LEU A 5 3.24 18.78 -12.89
CA LEU A 5 4.54 18.83 -12.21
C LEU A 5 4.76 20.17 -11.50
N THR A 6 4.31 21.28 -12.09
CA THR A 6 4.38 22.60 -11.44
C THR A 6 3.56 22.63 -10.15
N VAL A 7 2.35 22.08 -10.18
CA VAL A 7 1.47 21.99 -9.00
C VAL A 7 2.08 21.07 -7.95
N LEU A 8 2.53 19.88 -8.33
CA LEU A 8 3.10 18.88 -7.41
C LEU A 8 4.38 19.39 -6.74
N ASN A 9 5.33 19.96 -7.51
CA ASN A 9 6.54 20.56 -6.95
C ASN A 9 6.24 21.69 -5.93
N ARG A 10 5.26 22.55 -6.23
CA ARG A 10 4.81 23.59 -5.29
C ARG A 10 4.18 22.99 -4.03
N ALA A 11 3.39 21.94 -4.17
CA ALA A 11 2.74 21.28 -3.05
C ALA A 11 3.74 20.63 -2.10
N SER A 12 4.76 19.91 -2.62
CA SER A 12 5.84 19.30 -1.83
C SER A 12 6.69 20.33 -1.08
N ILE A 13 6.87 21.56 -1.65
CA ILE A 13 7.57 22.64 -0.93
C ILE A 13 6.71 23.23 0.20
N ARG A 14 5.41 23.42 -0.06
CA ARG A 14 4.50 24.11 0.88
C ARG A 14 4.04 23.23 2.04
N ARG A 15 3.92 21.93 1.80
CA ARG A 15 3.42 20.97 2.76
C ARG A 15 4.29 19.73 2.76
N ARG A 16 5.32 19.78 3.54
CA ARG A 16 6.21 18.67 3.87
C ARG A 16 6.01 18.31 5.33
N PHE A 17 6.20 17.06 5.66
CA PHE A 17 6.18 16.60 7.04
C PHE A 17 7.54 16.05 7.44
N ASP A 18 7.91 16.26 8.70
CA ASP A 18 9.06 15.64 9.32
C ASP A 18 8.59 14.55 10.28
N ALA A 19 9.25 13.39 10.23
CA ALA A 19 8.87 12.22 11.00
C ALA A 19 8.93 12.45 12.52
N TYR A 20 9.76 13.38 12.98
CA TYR A 20 9.98 13.63 14.41
C TYR A 20 9.34 14.92 14.89
N ASP A 21 9.26 15.96 14.04
CA ASP A 21 8.71 17.26 14.42
C ASP A 21 7.17 17.29 14.28
N ASP A 22 6.60 16.62 13.26
CA ASP A 22 5.16 16.68 12.96
C ASP A 22 4.33 15.55 13.59
N VAL A 23 5.00 14.54 14.18
CA VAL A 23 4.33 13.48 14.95
C VAL A 23 4.62 13.68 16.44
N PRO A 24 3.62 13.97 17.28
CA PRO A 24 3.81 14.21 18.70
C PRO A 24 4.02 12.88 19.44
N TRP A 25 5.18 12.25 19.25
CA TRP A 25 5.52 10.92 19.73
C TRP A 25 5.36 10.74 21.23
N ASP A 26 5.72 11.77 22.01
CA ASP A 26 5.75 11.71 23.47
C ASP A 26 4.50 12.31 24.12
N ALA A 27 3.49 12.68 23.33
CA ALA A 27 2.22 13.14 23.86
C ALA A 27 1.52 11.99 24.62
N PRO A 28 0.97 12.24 25.82
CA PRO A 28 0.37 11.18 26.64
C PRO A 28 -0.72 10.37 25.93
N GLU A 29 -1.53 11.00 25.08
CA GLU A 29 -2.57 10.36 24.29
C GLU A 29 -2.03 9.44 23.20
N ASN A 30 -0.75 9.55 22.83
CA ASN A 30 -0.03 8.76 21.83
C ASN A 30 0.75 7.59 22.45
N ALA A 31 0.77 7.46 23.79
CA ALA A 31 1.38 6.31 24.44
C ALA A 31 0.70 5.01 23.98
N LEU A 32 1.51 4.06 23.48
CA LEU A 32 1.01 2.78 23.02
C LEU A 32 0.83 1.85 24.22
N ASP A 33 -0.41 1.74 24.69
CA ASP A 33 -0.82 0.70 25.61
C ASP A 33 -1.33 -0.50 24.81
N LEU A 34 -0.71 -1.67 24.97
CA LEU A 34 -1.08 -2.88 24.23
C LEU A 34 -2.50 -3.38 24.55
N ASP A 35 -3.10 -2.89 25.64
CA ASP A 35 -4.48 -3.22 26.03
C ASP A 35 -5.49 -2.17 25.54
N ASP A 36 -5.06 -1.14 24.79
CA ASP A 36 -5.94 -0.09 24.28
C ASP A 36 -6.91 -0.66 23.22
N PRO A 37 -8.23 -0.59 23.44
CA PRO A 37 -9.22 -1.11 22.50
C PRO A 37 -9.22 -0.38 21.14
N ARG A 38 -8.64 0.82 21.06
CA ARG A 38 -8.49 1.56 19.79
C ARG A 38 -7.45 0.93 18.85
N LEU A 39 -6.70 -0.07 19.32
CA LEU A 39 -5.76 -0.88 18.55
C LEU A 39 -6.40 -2.16 17.98
N GLU A 40 -7.63 -2.50 18.41
CA GLU A 40 -8.33 -3.69 17.90
C GLU A 40 -8.66 -3.57 16.40
N LEU A 41 -8.75 -4.72 15.74
CA LEU A 41 -9.25 -4.78 14.36
C LEU A 41 -10.72 -4.40 14.33
N PRO A 42 -11.14 -3.51 13.42
CA PRO A 42 -12.54 -3.11 13.32
C PRO A 42 -13.45 -4.25 12.83
N ASP A 43 -14.75 -4.15 13.10
CA ASP A 43 -15.76 -5.18 12.77
C ASP A 43 -15.88 -5.48 11.26
N ASP A 44 -15.45 -4.58 10.40
CA ASP A 44 -15.41 -4.77 8.94
C ASP A 44 -14.06 -5.31 8.45
N ASP A 45 -13.05 -5.44 9.31
CA ASP A 45 -11.83 -6.16 8.96
C ASP A 45 -12.12 -7.65 8.75
N PRO A 46 -11.52 -8.30 7.74
CA PRO A 46 -11.76 -9.71 7.46
C PRO A 46 -11.53 -10.65 8.65
N LEU A 47 -10.51 -10.42 9.46
CA LEU A 47 -10.22 -11.20 10.68
C LEU A 47 -11.06 -10.69 11.85
N GLY A 48 -11.16 -9.36 12.04
CA GLY A 48 -11.95 -8.72 13.09
C GLY A 48 -13.42 -9.15 13.10
N ALA A 49 -14.00 -9.41 11.91
CA ALA A 49 -15.36 -9.90 11.75
C ALA A 49 -15.58 -11.35 12.19
N THR A 50 -14.52 -12.13 12.44
CA THR A 50 -14.67 -13.55 12.76
C THR A 50 -15.10 -13.77 14.23
N ALA A 51 -15.92 -14.81 14.46
CA ALA A 51 -16.30 -15.21 15.82
C ALA A 51 -15.07 -15.57 16.66
N TRP A 52 -14.04 -16.16 16.04
CA TRP A 52 -12.79 -16.50 16.71
C TRP A 52 -12.09 -15.25 17.28
N TYR A 53 -11.93 -14.18 16.50
CA TYR A 53 -11.29 -12.95 16.94
C TYR A 53 -12.07 -12.29 18.08
N ARG A 54 -13.39 -12.18 17.93
CA ARG A 54 -14.27 -11.57 18.96
C ARG A 54 -14.30 -12.35 20.29
N ALA A 55 -14.06 -13.66 20.24
CA ALA A 55 -13.97 -14.51 21.43
C ALA A 55 -12.62 -14.41 22.16
N GLN A 56 -11.60 -13.73 21.58
CA GLN A 56 -10.32 -13.54 22.26
C GLN A 56 -10.44 -12.50 23.38
N PRO A 57 -9.60 -12.60 24.44
CA PRO A 57 -9.45 -11.54 25.43
C PRO A 57 -9.13 -10.20 24.78
N ALA A 58 -9.59 -9.08 25.35
CA ALA A 58 -9.36 -7.72 24.82
C ALA A 58 -7.87 -7.45 24.58
N ALA A 59 -7.00 -7.77 25.55
CA ALA A 59 -5.55 -7.63 25.41
C ALA A 59 -4.97 -8.38 24.20
N VAL A 60 -5.49 -9.57 23.90
CA VAL A 60 -5.06 -10.33 22.69
C VAL A 60 -5.54 -9.66 21.42
N ARG A 61 -6.78 -9.13 21.41
CA ARG A 61 -7.34 -8.43 20.24
C ARG A 61 -6.57 -7.15 19.92
N SER A 62 -6.30 -6.32 20.93
CA SER A 62 -5.55 -5.07 20.79
C SER A 62 -4.12 -5.34 20.33
N ARG A 63 -3.43 -6.29 20.98
CA ARG A 63 -2.06 -6.66 20.61
C ARG A 63 -1.96 -7.23 19.19
N LEU A 64 -2.88 -8.13 18.81
CA LEU A 64 -2.91 -8.68 17.44
C LEU A 64 -3.21 -7.59 16.40
N GLY A 65 -4.13 -6.68 16.69
CA GLY A 65 -4.45 -5.56 15.81
C GLY A 65 -3.24 -4.66 15.59
N LEU A 66 -2.56 -4.23 16.66
CA LEU A 66 -1.33 -3.44 16.56
C LEU A 66 -0.21 -4.19 15.84
N HIS A 67 -0.03 -5.49 16.13
CA HIS A 67 1.01 -6.31 15.50
C HIS A 67 0.82 -6.43 13.98
N ILE A 68 -0.44 -6.60 13.54
CA ILE A 68 -0.77 -6.57 12.10
C ILE A 68 -0.40 -5.20 11.50
N GLN A 69 -0.74 -4.09 12.17
CA GLN A 69 -0.36 -2.77 11.69
C GLN A 69 1.17 -2.60 11.58
N CYS A 70 1.91 -2.98 12.61
CA CYS A 70 3.38 -2.91 12.61
C CYS A 70 4.01 -3.73 11.48
N GLU A 71 3.51 -4.96 11.23
CA GLU A 71 4.03 -5.77 10.13
C GLU A 71 3.68 -5.19 8.76
N MET A 72 2.48 -4.61 8.59
CA MET A 72 2.11 -3.92 7.35
C MET A 72 2.99 -2.69 7.11
N LEU A 73 3.25 -1.90 8.15
CA LEU A 73 4.19 -0.77 8.06
C LEU A 73 5.61 -1.25 7.73
N ARG A 74 6.04 -2.38 8.28
CA ARG A 74 7.36 -2.96 7.97
C ARG A 74 7.47 -3.40 6.50
N ILE A 75 6.41 -3.97 5.95
CA ILE A 75 6.31 -4.28 4.50
C ILE A 75 6.31 -2.98 3.69
N GLY A 76 5.59 -1.95 4.15
CA GLY A 76 5.60 -0.62 3.57
C GLY A 76 7.02 -0.05 3.49
N MET A 77 7.79 -0.05 4.58
CA MET A 77 9.20 0.41 4.59
C MET A 77 10.07 -0.29 3.53
N ASP A 78 9.88 -1.60 3.34
CA ASP A 78 10.61 -2.32 2.29
C ASP A 78 10.19 -1.85 0.88
N PHE A 79 8.90 -1.50 0.72
CA PHE A 79 8.36 -0.97 -0.52
C PHE A 79 8.85 0.47 -0.79
N GLU A 80 8.81 1.38 0.22
CA GLU A 80 9.35 2.74 0.14
C GLU A 80 10.82 2.74 -0.29
N GLY A 81 11.61 1.80 0.24
CA GLY A 81 13.01 1.63 -0.16
C GLY A 81 13.16 1.26 -1.65
N VAL A 82 12.28 0.43 -2.19
CA VAL A 82 12.25 0.08 -3.63
C VAL A 82 11.82 1.28 -4.47
N LEU A 83 10.82 2.01 -4.02
CA LEU A 83 10.29 3.20 -4.68
C LEU A 83 11.37 4.31 -4.76
N SER A 84 11.96 4.66 -3.61
CA SER A 84 13.04 5.66 -3.52
C SER A 84 14.22 5.31 -4.42
N ALA A 85 14.68 4.05 -4.40
CA ALA A 85 15.76 3.60 -5.27
C ALA A 85 15.41 3.73 -6.77
N GLY A 86 14.17 3.42 -7.15
CA GLY A 86 13.69 3.57 -8.52
C GLY A 86 13.57 5.03 -8.96
N LEU A 87 13.07 5.91 -8.11
CA LEU A 87 12.99 7.34 -8.38
C LEU A 87 14.39 7.97 -8.55
N LEU A 88 15.36 7.55 -7.75
CA LEU A 88 16.76 7.96 -7.91
C LEU A 88 17.35 7.48 -9.24
N GLU A 89 17.08 6.23 -9.65
CA GLU A 89 17.48 5.73 -10.98
C GLU A 89 16.81 6.52 -12.11
N LEU A 90 15.53 6.86 -11.98
CA LEU A 90 14.83 7.71 -12.94
C LEU A 90 15.44 9.11 -13.01
N SER A 91 15.67 9.75 -11.86
CA SER A 91 16.19 11.13 -11.77
C SER A 91 17.53 11.30 -12.48
N ARG A 92 18.36 10.26 -12.49
CA ARG A 92 19.67 10.25 -13.17
C ARG A 92 19.58 10.22 -14.69
N THR A 93 18.41 9.88 -15.25
CA THR A 93 18.17 9.87 -16.71
C THR A 93 17.63 11.20 -17.23
N LEU A 94 17.30 12.13 -16.34
CA LEU A 94 16.67 13.42 -16.65
C LEU A 94 17.68 14.55 -16.53
N ASP A 95 17.49 15.61 -17.34
CA ASP A 95 18.29 16.81 -17.26
C ASP A 95 18.17 17.47 -15.88
N VAL A 96 19.20 18.24 -15.50
CA VAL A 96 19.26 18.88 -14.17
C VAL A 96 18.10 19.84 -13.93
N ASP A 97 17.63 20.50 -14.97
CA ASP A 97 16.54 21.48 -14.92
C ASP A 97 15.15 20.86 -15.20
N ASP A 98 15.08 19.55 -15.43
CA ASP A 98 13.81 18.86 -15.66
C ASP A 98 12.91 18.93 -14.42
N PRO A 99 11.69 19.50 -14.50
CA PRO A 99 10.78 19.57 -13.36
C PRO A 99 10.37 18.19 -12.82
N MET A 100 10.44 17.14 -13.63
CA MET A 100 10.20 15.77 -13.21
C MET A 100 11.34 15.23 -12.33
N ARG A 101 12.60 15.59 -12.65
CA ARG A 101 13.75 15.27 -11.79
C ARG A 101 13.60 15.90 -10.41
N ARG A 102 13.19 17.17 -10.38
CA ARG A 102 12.95 17.87 -9.11
C ARG A 102 11.85 17.20 -8.30
N TYR A 103 10.74 16.83 -8.95
CA TYR A 103 9.63 16.16 -8.27
C TYR A 103 10.03 14.78 -7.74
N ALA A 104 10.73 13.97 -8.52
CA ALA A 104 11.23 12.66 -8.07
C ALA A 104 12.12 12.79 -6.83
N LEU A 105 12.93 13.86 -6.71
CA LEU A 105 13.75 14.10 -5.51
C LEU A 105 12.91 14.53 -4.30
N HIS A 106 11.83 15.30 -4.50
CA HIS A 106 10.88 15.61 -3.42
C HIS A 106 10.21 14.32 -2.92
N GLU A 107 9.71 13.48 -3.82
CA GLU A 107 9.09 12.20 -3.49
C GLU A 107 10.06 11.30 -2.69
N VAL A 108 11.33 11.18 -3.12
CA VAL A 108 12.36 10.42 -2.37
C VAL A 108 12.55 10.95 -0.93
N ILE A 109 12.49 12.27 -0.72
CA ILE A 109 12.60 12.87 0.62
C ILE A 109 11.38 12.51 1.46
N GLU A 110 10.17 12.59 0.90
CA GLU A 110 8.91 12.25 1.54
C GLU A 110 8.89 10.76 1.92
N GLU A 111 9.32 9.85 1.05
CA GLU A 111 9.45 8.41 1.34
C GLU A 111 10.47 8.10 2.44
N GLY A 112 11.55 8.88 2.50
CA GLY A 112 12.50 8.83 3.61
C GLY A 112 11.84 9.16 4.95
N GLN A 113 10.98 10.18 4.99
CA GLN A 113 10.21 10.57 6.17
C GLN A 113 9.17 9.51 6.55
N HIS A 114 8.46 8.91 5.57
CA HIS A 114 7.56 7.80 5.82
C HIS A 114 8.28 6.61 6.47
N THR A 115 9.42 6.22 5.92
CA THR A 115 10.25 5.14 6.47
C THR A 115 10.68 5.40 7.91
N LEU A 116 11.12 6.64 8.24
CA LEU A 116 11.50 7.03 9.61
C LEU A 116 10.30 6.99 10.55
N MET A 117 9.16 7.52 10.13
CA MET A 117 7.91 7.53 10.89
C MET A 117 7.39 6.11 11.18
N PHE A 118 7.41 5.22 10.18
CA PHE A 118 7.00 3.82 10.37
C PHE A 118 7.96 3.07 11.29
N ARG A 119 9.28 3.29 11.13
CA ARG A 119 10.30 2.71 12.00
C ARG A 119 10.11 3.12 13.47
N GLU A 120 9.85 4.41 13.72
CA GLU A 120 9.63 4.92 15.07
C GLU A 120 8.40 4.29 15.71
N LEU A 121 7.29 4.20 14.97
CA LEU A 121 6.07 3.54 15.47
C LEU A 121 6.31 2.07 15.82
N ILE A 122 6.98 1.31 14.95
CA ILE A 122 7.32 -0.10 15.20
C ILE A 122 8.23 -0.23 16.42
N ALA A 123 9.23 0.65 16.59
CA ALA A 123 10.12 0.64 17.73
C ALA A 123 9.37 0.88 19.05
N ARG A 124 8.43 1.83 19.07
CA ARG A 124 7.60 2.12 20.26
C ARG A 124 6.61 1.01 20.59
N ALA A 125 6.08 0.33 19.56
CA ALA A 125 5.21 -0.83 19.76
C ALA A 125 5.95 -2.03 20.38
N GLY A 126 7.26 -2.14 20.18
CA GLY A 126 8.10 -3.23 20.71
C GLY A 126 7.71 -4.62 20.18
N LEU A 127 6.97 -4.71 19.07
CA LEU A 127 6.50 -5.95 18.47
C LEU A 127 7.44 -6.41 17.35
N PRO A 128 7.76 -7.71 17.25
CA PRO A 128 8.66 -8.22 16.22
C PRO A 128 8.03 -8.11 14.83
N THR A 129 8.79 -7.67 13.84
CA THR A 129 8.37 -7.57 12.45
C THR A 129 9.39 -8.20 11.52
N ARG A 130 8.95 -8.69 10.34
CA ARG A 130 9.84 -9.36 9.37
C ARG A 130 9.90 -8.64 8.03
N GLY A 131 8.81 -7.98 7.59
CA GLY A 131 8.71 -7.34 6.28
C GLY A 131 8.71 -8.33 5.12
N LEU A 132 9.19 -7.90 3.95
CA LEU A 132 9.27 -8.75 2.76
C LEU A 132 10.21 -9.92 2.96
N THR A 133 9.75 -11.12 2.60
CA THR A 133 10.52 -12.37 2.72
C THR A 133 10.58 -13.14 1.39
N GLY A 134 11.51 -14.08 1.29
CA GLY A 134 11.58 -15.03 0.19
C GLY A 134 11.65 -14.40 -1.19
N VAL A 135 10.82 -14.90 -2.11
CA VAL A 135 10.79 -14.49 -3.53
C VAL A 135 10.43 -13.01 -3.69
N ASN A 136 9.55 -12.48 -2.84
CA ASN A 136 9.13 -11.07 -2.91
C ASN A 136 10.31 -10.13 -2.60
N ARG A 137 11.12 -10.46 -1.60
CA ARG A 137 12.34 -9.72 -1.27
C ARG A 137 13.38 -9.78 -2.40
N LEU A 138 13.49 -10.94 -3.08
CA LEU A 138 14.40 -11.06 -4.22
C LEU A 138 13.91 -10.27 -5.42
N HIS A 139 12.61 -10.37 -5.72
CA HIS A 139 11.99 -9.64 -6.85
C HIS A 139 12.06 -8.12 -6.66
N SER A 140 11.84 -7.62 -5.44
CA SER A 140 11.92 -6.18 -5.12
C SER A 140 13.26 -5.55 -5.53
N ARG A 141 14.36 -6.29 -5.45
CA ARG A 141 15.70 -5.83 -5.84
C ARG A 141 15.85 -5.52 -7.33
N THR A 142 14.99 -6.08 -8.18
CA THR A 142 15.05 -5.88 -9.64
C THR A 142 14.18 -4.74 -10.14
N VAL A 143 13.24 -4.28 -9.32
CA VAL A 143 12.26 -3.25 -9.70
C VAL A 143 12.89 -1.87 -9.91
N PRO A 144 13.83 -1.37 -9.07
CA PRO A 144 14.43 -0.05 -9.25
C PRO A 144 15.05 0.17 -10.63
N ALA A 145 15.74 -0.83 -11.18
CA ALA A 145 16.33 -0.75 -12.51
C ALA A 145 15.29 -0.56 -13.63
N LYS A 146 14.01 -0.90 -13.38
CA LYS A 146 12.92 -0.67 -14.33
C LYS A 146 12.57 0.81 -14.46
N ALA A 147 12.77 1.61 -13.43
CA ALA A 147 12.54 3.05 -13.50
C ALA A 147 13.37 3.72 -14.62
N ARG A 148 14.56 3.19 -14.92
CA ARG A 148 15.41 3.64 -16.02
C ARG A 148 15.07 2.98 -17.35
N THR A 149 14.80 1.68 -17.39
CA THR A 149 14.70 0.89 -18.63
C THR A 149 13.27 0.76 -19.16
N PHE A 150 12.29 0.81 -18.27
CA PHE A 150 10.86 0.71 -18.55
C PHE A 150 10.03 1.43 -17.48
N PRO A 151 10.09 2.78 -17.43
CA PRO A 151 9.47 3.57 -16.37
C PRO A 151 7.98 3.29 -16.19
N GLU A 152 7.25 2.99 -17.28
CA GLU A 152 5.82 2.71 -17.22
C GLU A 152 5.52 1.42 -16.42
N TYR A 153 6.41 0.43 -16.47
CA TYR A 153 6.31 -0.75 -15.62
C TYR A 153 6.59 -0.41 -14.15
N PHE A 154 7.61 0.44 -13.90
CA PHE A 154 7.93 0.90 -12.56
C PHE A 154 6.76 1.66 -11.94
N PHE A 155 6.16 2.63 -12.64
CA PHE A 155 5.00 3.37 -12.11
C PHE A 155 3.73 2.51 -11.95
N LEU A 156 3.54 1.48 -12.75
CA LEU A 156 2.50 0.48 -12.46
C LEU A 156 2.77 -0.27 -11.17
N PHE A 157 4.03 -0.61 -10.90
CA PHE A 157 4.44 -1.26 -9.65
C PHE A 157 4.21 -0.32 -8.45
N VAL A 158 4.61 0.96 -8.56
CA VAL A 158 4.34 1.99 -7.55
C VAL A 158 2.86 2.05 -7.20
N LEU A 159 1.99 2.24 -8.19
CA LEU A 159 0.54 2.25 -7.97
C LEU A 159 0.01 0.93 -7.37
N GLY A 160 0.69 -0.19 -7.63
CA GLY A 160 0.34 -1.49 -7.06
C GLY A 160 0.52 -1.56 -5.55
N GLY A 161 1.51 -0.86 -5.00
CA GLY A 161 1.75 -0.73 -3.56
C GLY A 161 0.89 0.36 -2.94
N GLU A 162 0.98 1.58 -3.48
CA GLU A 162 0.36 2.77 -2.90
C GLU A 162 -1.17 2.73 -2.90
N ALA A 163 -1.80 2.41 -4.03
CA ALA A 163 -3.26 2.53 -4.13
C ALA A 163 -4.04 1.65 -3.14
N PRO A 164 -3.68 0.37 -2.87
CA PRO A 164 -4.33 -0.45 -1.86
C PRO A 164 -4.12 0.09 -0.43
N VAL A 165 -2.92 0.60 -0.11
CA VAL A 165 -2.58 1.15 1.21
C VAL A 165 -3.31 2.46 1.44
N ASP A 166 -3.25 3.41 0.50
CA ASP A 166 -3.98 4.69 0.55
C ASP A 166 -5.48 4.43 0.79
N ARG A 167 -6.07 3.48 0.06
CA ARG A 167 -7.48 3.13 0.24
C ARG A 167 -7.76 2.59 1.64
N ALA A 168 -6.94 1.67 2.14
CA ALA A 168 -7.13 1.07 3.46
C ALA A 168 -6.97 2.11 4.59
N GLN A 169 -5.98 2.99 4.48
CA GLN A 169 -5.73 4.05 5.46
C GLN A 169 -6.86 5.12 5.42
N ARG A 170 -7.34 5.52 4.25
CA ARG A 170 -8.51 6.43 4.14
C ARG A 170 -9.77 5.81 4.74
N ASP A 171 -9.98 4.50 4.57
CA ASP A 171 -11.10 3.80 5.20
C ASP A 171 -10.96 3.78 6.74
N ALA A 172 -9.73 3.61 7.28
CA ALA A 172 -9.45 3.69 8.72
C ALA A 172 -9.61 5.11 9.28
N LEU A 173 -9.32 6.14 8.49
CA LEU A 173 -9.43 7.55 8.88
C LEU A 173 -10.84 8.12 8.81
N ARG A 174 -11.86 7.36 8.38
CA ARG A 174 -13.24 7.85 8.29
C ARG A 174 -13.76 8.34 9.65
N PRO A 175 -14.60 9.40 9.67
CA PRO A 175 -15.25 9.87 10.90
C PRO A 175 -15.97 8.74 11.63
N GLY A 176 -15.90 8.74 12.96
CA GLY A 176 -16.54 7.74 13.83
C GLY A 176 -15.78 6.41 13.97
N ARG A 177 -14.66 6.22 13.29
CA ARG A 177 -13.80 5.06 13.49
C ARG A 177 -12.98 5.19 14.76
N ALA A 178 -13.03 4.18 15.62
CA ALA A 178 -12.08 4.03 16.70
C ALA A 178 -10.71 3.71 16.12
N LEU A 179 -9.76 4.60 16.30
CA LEU A 179 -8.38 4.44 15.83
C LEU A 179 -7.47 5.19 16.80
N HIS A 180 -6.42 4.52 17.27
CA HIS A 180 -5.45 5.11 18.19
C HIS A 180 -4.89 6.44 17.64
N PRO A 181 -4.75 7.51 18.43
CA PRO A 181 -4.35 8.85 17.94
C PRO A 181 -3.02 8.84 17.20
N LEU A 182 -2.03 8.09 17.69
CA LEU A 182 -0.73 7.94 17.02
C LEU A 182 -0.88 7.33 15.61
N LEU A 183 -1.63 6.21 15.49
CA LEU A 183 -1.90 5.59 14.19
C LEU A 183 -2.66 6.55 13.26
N ARG A 184 -3.61 7.30 13.81
CA ARG A 184 -4.35 8.32 13.06
C ARG A 184 -3.44 9.40 12.50
N THR A 185 -2.49 9.89 13.30
CA THR A 185 -1.54 10.94 12.88
C THR A 185 -0.63 10.42 11.78
N VAL A 186 0.00 9.26 11.99
CA VAL A 186 0.88 8.60 11.01
C VAL A 186 0.14 8.35 9.69
N MET A 187 -1.04 7.74 9.72
CA MET A 187 -1.82 7.48 8.51
C MET A 187 -2.26 8.76 7.80
N ARG A 188 -2.59 9.84 8.55
CA ARG A 188 -3.01 11.12 7.96
C ARG A 188 -1.87 11.81 7.24
N ILE A 189 -0.65 11.78 7.79
CA ILE A 189 0.54 12.30 7.12
C ILE A 189 0.75 11.52 5.83
N HIS A 190 0.87 10.21 5.91
CA HIS A 190 1.09 9.31 4.79
C HIS A 190 0.08 9.55 3.66
N VAL A 191 -1.23 9.40 3.88
CA VAL A 191 -2.23 9.60 2.81
C VAL A 191 -2.25 11.02 2.22
N THR A 192 -1.73 12.02 2.95
CA THR A 192 -1.64 13.38 2.45
C THR A 192 -0.54 13.51 1.40
N GLU A 193 0.59 12.86 1.64
CA GLU A 193 1.73 12.87 0.72
C GLU A 193 1.52 11.89 -0.42
N GLU A 194 1.02 10.69 -0.15
CA GLU A 194 0.67 9.67 -1.16
C GLU A 194 -0.31 10.15 -2.23
N ALA A 195 -1.19 11.08 -1.90
CA ALA A 195 -2.07 11.67 -2.89
C ALA A 195 -1.28 12.36 -4.04
N ARG A 196 -0.07 12.89 -3.76
CA ARG A 196 0.81 13.48 -4.77
C ARG A 196 1.53 12.41 -5.58
N HIS A 197 2.08 11.41 -4.91
CA HIS A 197 2.81 10.29 -5.52
C HIS A 197 1.91 9.51 -6.50
N ILE A 198 0.72 9.14 -6.06
CA ILE A 198 -0.29 8.49 -6.90
C ILE A 198 -0.68 9.38 -8.10
N SER A 199 -0.89 10.69 -7.86
CA SER A 199 -1.25 11.64 -8.94
C SER A 199 -0.14 11.76 -9.99
N PHE A 200 1.12 11.79 -9.56
CA PHE A 200 2.28 11.81 -10.45
C PHE A 200 2.36 10.53 -11.29
N ALA A 201 2.32 9.37 -10.65
CA ALA A 201 2.38 8.07 -11.32
C ALA A 201 1.25 7.90 -12.34
N GLU A 202 0.00 8.28 -11.99
CA GLU A 202 -1.15 8.23 -12.90
C GLU A 202 -0.96 9.16 -14.10
N THR A 203 -0.52 10.41 -13.86
CA THR A 203 -0.30 11.39 -14.93
C THR A 203 0.80 10.91 -15.87
N TYR A 204 1.90 10.39 -15.33
CA TYR A 204 2.98 9.81 -16.10
C TYR A 204 2.48 8.69 -17.02
N LEU A 205 1.70 7.76 -16.49
CA LEU A 205 1.16 6.64 -17.27
C LEU A 205 0.18 7.11 -18.35
N ARG A 206 -0.71 8.08 -18.07
CA ARG A 206 -1.63 8.64 -19.05
C ARG A 206 -0.91 9.26 -20.24
N GLU A 207 0.20 9.92 -20.00
CA GLU A 207 0.96 10.54 -21.07
C GLU A 207 1.84 9.56 -21.85
N ARG A 208 2.44 8.59 -21.16
CA ARG A 208 3.46 7.73 -21.78
C ARG A 208 2.91 6.46 -22.42
N VAL A 209 1.92 5.82 -21.80
CA VAL A 209 1.39 4.52 -22.26
C VAL A 209 0.80 4.57 -23.68
N PRO A 210 0.08 5.64 -24.11
CA PRO A 210 -0.42 5.72 -25.49
C PRO A 210 0.69 5.70 -26.56
N HIS A 211 1.89 6.16 -26.23
CA HIS A 211 3.04 6.25 -27.15
C HIS A 211 3.95 5.01 -27.13
N LEU A 212 3.63 4.02 -26.31
CA LEU A 212 4.40 2.78 -26.26
C LEU A 212 4.22 1.92 -27.52
N SER A 213 5.29 1.20 -27.88
CA SER A 213 5.18 0.15 -28.90
C SER A 213 4.15 -0.91 -28.51
N ARG A 214 3.55 -1.55 -29.53
CA ARG A 214 2.51 -2.59 -29.34
C ARG A 214 2.97 -3.71 -28.37
N TRP A 215 4.26 -4.08 -28.40
CA TRP A 215 4.82 -5.11 -27.54
C TRP A 215 4.93 -4.65 -26.08
N ARG A 216 5.45 -3.46 -25.83
CA ARG A 216 5.52 -2.89 -24.47
C ARG A 216 4.14 -2.72 -23.87
N ARG A 217 3.18 -2.21 -24.66
CA ARG A 217 1.80 -2.04 -24.22
C ARG A 217 1.13 -3.39 -23.89
N ARG A 218 1.32 -4.42 -24.73
CA ARG A 218 0.84 -5.79 -24.44
C ARG A 218 1.49 -6.36 -23.18
N PHE A 219 2.78 -6.16 -23.01
CA PHE A 219 3.49 -6.60 -21.81
C PHE A 219 2.92 -5.94 -20.56
N LEU A 220 2.71 -4.60 -20.55
CA LEU A 220 2.07 -3.89 -19.43
C LEU A 220 0.66 -4.42 -19.17
N ALA A 221 -0.15 -4.60 -20.20
CA ALA A 221 -1.51 -5.14 -20.07
C ALA A 221 -1.53 -6.51 -19.39
N PHE A 222 -0.57 -7.36 -19.70
CA PHE A 222 -0.44 -8.69 -19.10
C PHE A 222 0.13 -8.63 -17.67
N ARG A 223 1.09 -7.73 -17.41
CA ARG A 223 1.74 -7.60 -16.10
C ARG A 223 0.88 -6.87 -15.05
N ALA A 224 0.05 -5.92 -15.47
CA ALA A 224 -0.77 -5.13 -14.57
C ALA A 224 -1.61 -5.99 -13.60
N PRO A 225 -2.46 -6.94 -14.03
CA PRO A 225 -3.25 -7.74 -13.09
C PRO A 225 -2.41 -8.58 -12.12
N ILE A 226 -1.21 -9.02 -12.53
CA ILE A 226 -0.28 -9.77 -11.69
C ILE A 226 0.31 -8.85 -10.63
N ILE A 227 0.81 -7.67 -11.02
CA ILE A 227 1.37 -6.68 -10.09
C ILE A 227 0.32 -6.31 -9.04
N PHE A 228 -0.88 -5.91 -9.48
CA PHE A 228 -1.92 -5.47 -8.56
C PHE A 228 -2.45 -6.60 -7.67
N GLY A 229 -2.53 -7.82 -8.19
CA GLY A 229 -2.92 -8.98 -7.41
C GLY A 229 -1.92 -9.31 -6.30
N GLU A 230 -0.65 -9.41 -6.65
CA GLU A 230 0.42 -9.72 -5.68
C GLU A 230 0.60 -8.58 -4.68
N MET A 231 0.67 -7.32 -5.13
CA MET A 231 0.87 -6.17 -4.26
C MET A 231 -0.32 -5.96 -3.31
N SER A 232 -1.56 -6.00 -3.82
CA SER A 232 -2.74 -5.90 -2.95
C SER A 232 -2.78 -7.01 -1.90
N LYS A 233 -2.40 -8.24 -2.27
CA LYS A 233 -2.30 -9.34 -1.32
C LYS A 233 -1.23 -9.07 -0.26
N GLN A 234 -0.05 -8.62 -0.64
CA GLN A 234 1.03 -8.31 0.30
C GLN A 234 0.66 -7.18 1.25
N MET A 235 0.04 -6.12 0.74
CA MET A 235 -0.29 -4.92 1.51
C MET A 235 -1.57 -5.03 2.34
N LEU A 236 -2.44 -6.02 2.07
CA LEU A 236 -3.75 -6.13 2.72
C LEU A 236 -3.98 -7.47 3.42
N THR A 237 -2.98 -8.39 3.42
CA THR A 237 -3.12 -9.71 4.05
C THR A 237 -1.97 -9.93 5.02
N PRO A 238 -2.22 -10.08 6.33
CA PRO A 238 -1.18 -10.40 7.29
C PRO A 238 -0.43 -11.69 6.91
N PRO A 239 0.89 -11.75 7.09
CA PRO A 239 1.65 -12.94 6.76
C PRO A 239 1.31 -14.10 7.70
N ARG A 240 1.44 -15.32 7.17
CA ARG A 240 1.07 -16.52 7.90
C ARG A 240 1.78 -16.67 9.25
N TRP A 241 3.08 -16.34 9.32
CA TRP A 241 3.86 -16.48 10.55
C TRP A 241 3.26 -15.69 11.71
N LEU A 242 2.75 -14.45 11.43
CA LEU A 242 2.13 -13.61 12.43
C LEU A 242 0.82 -14.22 12.93
N LEU A 243 -0.02 -14.73 12.02
CA LEU A 243 -1.26 -15.38 12.38
C LEU A 243 -1.03 -16.70 13.16
N ASP A 244 0.04 -17.43 12.84
CA ASP A 244 0.45 -18.64 13.56
C ASP A 244 0.94 -18.30 14.99
N GLU A 245 1.63 -17.17 15.19
CA GLU A 245 2.08 -16.70 16.52
C GLU A 245 0.91 -16.47 17.49
N TYR A 246 -0.22 -15.98 16.98
CA TYR A 246 -1.45 -15.79 17.76
C TYR A 246 -2.38 -17.01 17.75
N GLY A 247 -1.97 -18.12 17.21
CA GLY A 247 -2.77 -19.35 17.18
C GLY A 247 -4.03 -19.25 16.33
N VAL A 248 -4.07 -18.37 15.32
CA VAL A 248 -5.23 -18.23 14.42
C VAL A 248 -5.45 -19.55 13.65
N PRO A 249 -6.56 -20.25 13.84
CA PRO A 249 -6.81 -21.54 13.18
C PRO A 249 -6.83 -21.41 11.65
N ALA A 250 -6.34 -22.43 10.95
CA ALA A 250 -6.30 -22.44 9.48
C ALA A 250 -7.68 -22.14 8.85
N ARG A 251 -8.75 -22.73 9.40
CA ARG A 251 -10.13 -22.49 8.93
C ARG A 251 -10.53 -21.01 9.09
N VAL A 252 -10.14 -20.36 10.20
CA VAL A 252 -10.43 -18.93 10.45
C VAL A 252 -9.67 -18.07 9.45
N ARG A 253 -8.39 -18.36 9.20
CA ARG A 253 -7.58 -17.66 8.18
C ARG A 253 -8.19 -17.77 6.79
N ASP A 254 -8.66 -18.96 6.43
CA ASP A 254 -9.30 -19.19 5.14
C ASP A 254 -10.60 -18.38 5.01
N VAL A 255 -11.46 -18.40 6.03
CA VAL A 255 -12.69 -17.59 6.05
C VAL A 255 -12.36 -16.10 5.95
N ALA A 256 -11.39 -15.63 6.74
CA ALA A 256 -10.98 -14.22 6.75
C ALA A 256 -10.40 -13.79 5.38
N TYR A 257 -9.37 -14.47 4.88
CA TYR A 257 -8.55 -13.96 3.78
C TYR A 257 -8.80 -14.60 2.40
N ARG A 258 -9.67 -15.62 2.33
CA ARG A 258 -10.14 -16.21 1.07
C ARG A 258 -11.63 -15.99 0.82
N GLY A 259 -12.33 -15.44 1.81
CA GLY A 259 -13.76 -15.15 1.81
C GLY A 259 -14.13 -13.85 1.07
N PRO A 260 -15.44 -13.55 1.01
CA PRO A 260 -15.99 -12.43 0.26
C PRO A 260 -15.54 -11.05 0.79
N ARG A 261 -15.42 -10.88 2.11
CA ARG A 261 -15.00 -9.59 2.70
C ARG A 261 -13.60 -9.17 2.24
N HIS A 262 -12.66 -10.11 2.28
CA HIS A 262 -11.31 -9.83 1.81
C HIS A 262 -11.25 -9.61 0.31
N THR A 263 -12.00 -10.39 -0.47
CA THR A 263 -12.13 -10.17 -1.92
C THR A 263 -12.65 -8.76 -2.22
N ALA A 264 -13.68 -8.32 -1.52
CA ALA A 264 -14.21 -6.95 -1.65
C ALA A 264 -13.14 -5.87 -1.29
N ARG A 265 -12.33 -6.12 -0.25
CA ARG A 265 -11.23 -5.23 0.15
C ARG A 265 -10.15 -5.14 -0.93
N LEU A 266 -9.74 -6.27 -1.53
CA LEU A 266 -8.78 -6.30 -2.64
C LEU A 266 -9.32 -5.55 -3.87
N VAL A 267 -10.57 -5.80 -4.25
CA VAL A 267 -11.25 -5.10 -5.37
C VAL A 267 -11.30 -3.59 -5.11
N ALA A 268 -11.67 -3.17 -3.90
CA ALA A 268 -11.75 -1.76 -3.53
C ALA A 268 -10.37 -1.08 -3.57
N GLY A 269 -9.33 -1.75 -3.07
CA GLY A 269 -7.94 -1.25 -3.12
C GLY A 269 -7.44 -1.04 -4.54
N ALA A 270 -7.74 -1.95 -5.46
CA ALA A 270 -7.31 -1.86 -6.85
C ALA A 270 -8.22 -1.02 -7.76
N ALA A 271 -9.41 -0.58 -7.28
CA ALA A 271 -10.46 -0.03 -8.15
C ALA A 271 -10.02 1.21 -8.94
N LYS A 272 -9.24 2.11 -8.34
CA LYS A 272 -8.75 3.33 -9.01
C LYS A 272 -7.82 2.99 -10.17
N VAL A 273 -6.89 2.08 -9.92
CA VAL A 273 -5.90 1.68 -10.93
C VAL A 273 -6.48 0.76 -11.99
N HIS A 274 -7.46 -0.08 -11.62
CA HIS A 274 -8.22 -0.84 -12.62
C HIS A 274 -8.89 0.10 -13.63
N ARG A 275 -9.52 1.18 -13.17
CA ARG A 275 -10.10 2.20 -14.07
C ARG A 275 -9.04 2.88 -14.94
N LEU A 276 -7.88 3.23 -14.37
CA LEU A 276 -6.76 3.78 -15.13
C LEU A 276 -6.29 2.80 -16.22
N CYS A 277 -6.13 1.52 -15.90
CA CYS A 277 -5.74 0.52 -16.89
C CYS A 277 -6.79 0.34 -17.99
N ASP A 278 -8.06 0.47 -17.68
CA ASP A 278 -9.15 0.44 -18.66
C ASP A 278 -9.10 1.68 -19.59
N GLU A 279 -8.99 2.86 -19.00
CA GLU A 279 -8.77 4.14 -19.71
C GLU A 279 -7.59 4.08 -20.69
N LEU A 280 -6.48 3.48 -20.26
CA LEU A 280 -5.28 3.30 -21.06
C LEU A 280 -5.39 2.17 -22.12
N GLY A 281 -6.52 1.47 -22.17
CA GLY A 281 -6.74 0.34 -23.09
C GLY A 281 -5.81 -0.86 -22.79
N LEU A 282 -5.45 -1.06 -21.52
CA LEU A 282 -4.67 -2.22 -21.06
C LEU A 282 -5.56 -3.40 -20.63
N ILE A 283 -6.90 -3.21 -20.64
CA ILE A 283 -7.86 -4.25 -20.30
C ILE A 283 -8.55 -4.76 -21.57
N GLY A 284 -8.24 -5.98 -21.95
CA GLY A 284 -8.90 -6.73 -23.03
C GLY A 284 -9.51 -8.02 -22.49
N PRO A 285 -10.16 -8.84 -23.31
CA PRO A 285 -10.88 -10.04 -22.86
C PRO A 285 -10.05 -11.01 -22.03
N LEU A 286 -8.78 -11.23 -22.40
CA LEU A 286 -7.86 -12.11 -21.66
C LEU A 286 -7.43 -11.46 -20.34
N THR A 287 -6.97 -10.22 -20.38
CA THR A 287 -6.48 -9.53 -19.18
C THR A 287 -7.61 -9.26 -18.20
N ALA A 288 -8.85 -9.01 -18.64
CA ALA A 288 -10.02 -8.92 -17.77
C ALA A 288 -10.27 -10.22 -16.96
N ARG A 289 -10.04 -11.39 -17.58
CA ARG A 289 -10.09 -12.67 -16.85
C ARG A 289 -8.97 -12.76 -15.81
N MET A 290 -7.77 -12.31 -16.14
CA MET A 290 -6.64 -12.26 -15.20
C MET A 290 -6.92 -11.33 -14.03
N TRP A 291 -7.47 -10.14 -14.24
CA TRP A 291 -7.87 -9.21 -13.19
C TRP A 291 -8.86 -9.86 -12.19
N ARG A 292 -9.85 -10.61 -12.70
CA ARG A 292 -10.79 -11.36 -11.85
C ARG A 292 -10.13 -12.53 -11.13
N PHE A 293 -9.26 -13.27 -11.80
CA PHE A 293 -8.48 -14.36 -11.20
C PHE A 293 -7.65 -13.87 -10.00
N TRP A 294 -7.00 -12.73 -10.14
CA TRP A 294 -6.23 -12.08 -9.07
C TRP A 294 -7.10 -11.39 -8.02
N ARG A 295 -8.41 -11.38 -8.19
CA ARG A 295 -9.40 -10.78 -7.27
C ARG A 295 -9.23 -9.27 -7.06
N VAL A 296 -8.80 -8.56 -8.07
CA VAL A 296 -8.55 -7.10 -8.06
C VAL A 296 -9.40 -6.34 -9.08
N ALA A 297 -10.52 -6.93 -9.49
CA ALA A 297 -11.47 -6.30 -10.41
C ALA A 297 -12.93 -6.58 -10.02
N PRO A 298 -13.89 -5.73 -10.44
CA PRO A 298 -15.31 -6.00 -10.29
C PRO A 298 -15.71 -7.37 -10.85
N GLY A 299 -16.63 -8.07 -10.17
CA GLY A 299 -17.06 -9.41 -10.54
C GLY A 299 -16.06 -10.52 -10.21
N ALA A 300 -15.00 -10.22 -9.44
CA ALA A 300 -14.12 -11.26 -8.90
C ALA A 300 -14.84 -12.12 -7.87
N SER A 301 -14.70 -13.45 -8.01
CA SER A 301 -15.26 -14.40 -7.05
C SER A 301 -14.34 -14.62 -5.86
N PRO A 302 -14.85 -14.77 -4.64
CA PRO A 302 -14.07 -15.21 -3.50
C PRO A 302 -13.56 -16.64 -3.72
N LEU A 303 -12.43 -16.99 -3.09
CA LEU A 303 -11.91 -18.37 -3.14
C LEU A 303 -12.73 -19.33 -2.27
N LEU A 304 -13.41 -18.79 -1.27
CA LEU A 304 -14.39 -19.51 -0.46
C LEU A 304 -15.74 -18.78 -0.54
N ALA A 305 -16.82 -19.52 -0.70
CA ALA A 305 -18.15 -18.98 -0.55
C ALA A 305 -18.37 -18.47 0.88
N ALA A 306 -19.33 -17.54 1.05
CA ALA A 306 -19.76 -17.17 2.39
C ALA A 306 -20.27 -18.43 3.11
N THR A 307 -19.61 -18.81 4.19
CA THR A 307 -20.20 -19.77 5.12
C THR A 307 -21.33 -19.05 5.84
N THR A 308 -22.56 -19.46 5.59
CA THR A 308 -23.77 -19.06 6.32
C THR A 308 -23.64 -19.37 7.81
#